data_7ea024ae58291435d9c6282a595b79d7
#
_entry.id   7ea024ae58291435d9c6282a595b79d7
#
_cell.length_a   1.000
_cell.length_b   1.000
_cell.length_c   1.000
_cell.angle_alpha   90.00
_cell.angle_beta   90.00
_cell.angle_gamma   90.00
#
_symmetry.space_group_name_H-M   'P 1'
#
loop_
_entity.id
_entity.type
_entity.pdbx_description
1 polymer ?
#
loop_
_entity_poly.entity_id
_entity_poly.type
_entity_poly.pdbx_seq_one_letter_code
_entity_poly.pdbx_strand_id
1 'polypeptide(L)'
;NTVRGSGTICQPANETYFDAFNTGTYPTTYDGQTKVLTAQSVVTPGTLYHIKLVIADEGNGRFDSGIFLRAGSFISEKDLGVDRLIATGNPLCNGQNLTLNATQTGATNYQWFQNGNPVGTNSPTYNVTSAGTYDVQIDINTSCTLTGSIEIEYAPNLVVLKDNFKVCDTNSDGLASFDLATLQTQIFSNLPSNFTIA
;
A
#
# COMPACT_ATOMS: atom_id res chain seq x y z
N ASN A 1 -13.32 -12.32 18.62
CA ASN A 1 -13.95 -11.02 18.41
C ASN A 1 -15.29 -11.20 17.71
N THR A 2 -16.37 -10.73 18.33
CA THR A 2 -17.71 -10.77 17.76
C THR A 2 -17.88 -9.56 16.83
N VAL A 3 -18.46 -9.77 15.64
CA VAL A 3 -18.84 -8.70 14.72
C VAL A 3 -20.35 -8.59 14.70
N ARG A 4 -20.88 -7.41 14.99
CA ARG A 4 -22.32 -7.14 15.02
C ARG A 4 -22.61 -5.79 14.37
N GLY A 5 -23.65 -5.73 13.53
CA GLY A 5 -24.14 -4.48 12.97
C GLY A 5 -25.09 -3.75 13.92
N SER A 6 -25.33 -2.47 13.66
CA SER A 6 -26.33 -1.68 14.36
C SER A 6 -27.75 -2.20 14.08
N GLY A 7 -28.65 -2.03 15.06
CA GLY A 7 -30.07 -2.43 14.94
C GLY A 7 -30.39 -3.85 15.37
N THR A 8 -29.45 -4.58 15.93
CA THR A 8 -29.68 -5.89 16.57
C THR A 8 -30.08 -5.73 18.05
N ILE A 9 -30.61 -6.79 18.64
CA ILE A 9 -30.94 -6.84 20.08
C ILE A 9 -29.67 -6.68 20.93
N CYS A 10 -28.52 -7.09 20.40
CA CYS A 10 -27.22 -6.97 21.07
C CYS A 10 -26.53 -5.67 20.65
N GLN A 11 -25.72 -5.11 21.56
CA GLN A 11 -24.93 -3.92 21.25
C GLN A 11 -24.00 -4.15 20.06
N PRO A 12 -23.85 -3.14 19.18
CA PRO A 12 -22.91 -3.22 18.09
C PRO A 12 -21.49 -3.53 18.56
N ALA A 13 -20.76 -4.37 17.83
CA ALA A 13 -19.38 -4.72 18.13
C ALA A 13 -18.59 -4.89 16.83
N ASN A 14 -17.41 -4.27 16.76
CA ASN A 14 -16.51 -4.38 15.64
C ASN A 14 -17.20 -4.05 14.29
N GLU A 15 -18.07 -3.06 14.26
CA GLU A 15 -18.91 -2.69 13.12
C GLU A 15 -18.10 -2.41 11.85
N THR A 16 -16.84 -2.02 11.99
CA THR A 16 -15.92 -1.80 10.86
C THR A 16 -15.80 -3.03 9.96
N TYR A 17 -15.92 -4.23 10.54
CA TYR A 17 -15.83 -5.51 9.83
C TYR A 17 -17.19 -6.05 9.41
N PHE A 18 -18.27 -5.45 9.86
CA PHE A 18 -19.62 -5.82 9.44
C PHE A 18 -19.89 -5.30 8.03
N ASP A 19 -20.51 -6.12 7.19
CA ASP A 19 -20.88 -5.74 5.84
C ASP A 19 -22.41 -5.57 5.72
N ALA A 20 -23.17 -6.63 5.88
CA ALA A 20 -24.59 -6.59 5.69
C ALA A 20 -25.36 -7.65 6.49
N PHE A 21 -26.66 -7.37 6.73
CA PHE A 21 -27.64 -8.40 7.05
C PHE A 21 -28.17 -9.00 5.75
N ASN A 22 -28.20 -10.32 5.66
CA ASN A 22 -28.67 -11.06 4.48
C ASN A 22 -30.18 -11.22 4.56
N THR A 23 -30.92 -10.19 4.18
CA THR A 23 -32.37 -10.22 4.10
C THR A 23 -32.80 -10.30 2.64
N GLY A 24 -33.39 -11.42 2.22
CA GLY A 24 -33.89 -11.59 0.85
C GLY A 24 -33.02 -12.50 -0.03
N THR A 25 -32.73 -12.10 -1.25
CA THR A 25 -32.06 -12.91 -2.29
C THR A 25 -30.53 -12.85 -2.21
N TYR A 26 -29.94 -13.16 -1.08
CA TYR A 26 -28.49 -13.33 -0.97
C TYR A 26 -28.07 -14.76 -1.32
N PRO A 27 -26.85 -14.96 -1.80
CA PRO A 27 -26.36 -16.29 -2.20
C PRO A 27 -26.13 -17.25 -1.03
N THR A 28 -26.30 -16.79 0.21
CA THR A 28 -26.14 -17.58 1.42
C THR A 28 -27.39 -17.51 2.30
N THR A 29 -27.61 -18.53 3.13
CA THR A 29 -28.69 -18.59 4.13
C THR A 29 -28.28 -18.01 5.50
N TYR A 30 -27.07 -17.48 5.62
CA TYR A 30 -26.60 -16.84 6.85
C TYR A 30 -27.26 -15.46 7.02
N ASP A 31 -27.66 -15.13 8.25
CA ASP A 31 -28.37 -13.88 8.55
C ASP A 31 -27.55 -12.61 8.34
N GLY A 32 -26.23 -12.73 8.41
CA GLY A 32 -25.33 -11.61 8.21
C GLY A 32 -23.96 -12.04 7.70
N GLN A 33 -23.19 -11.07 7.24
CA GLN A 33 -21.86 -11.30 6.72
C GLN A 33 -20.89 -10.19 7.13
N THR A 34 -19.61 -10.54 7.16
CA THR A 34 -18.53 -9.58 7.31
C THR A 34 -18.02 -9.10 5.95
N LYS A 35 -17.36 -7.97 5.94
CA LYS A 35 -16.49 -7.60 4.81
C LYS A 35 -15.43 -8.67 4.61
N VAL A 36 -14.86 -8.70 3.42
CA VAL A 36 -13.70 -9.58 3.16
C VAL A 36 -12.56 -9.18 4.08
N LEU A 37 -12.07 -10.13 4.86
CA LEU A 37 -10.97 -9.94 5.78
C LEU A 37 -9.69 -10.53 5.17
N THR A 38 -8.59 -9.80 5.28
CA THR A 38 -7.27 -10.26 4.83
C THR A 38 -6.42 -10.57 6.06
N ALA A 39 -5.79 -11.73 6.06
CA ALA A 39 -4.79 -12.11 7.05
C ALA A 39 -3.43 -12.22 6.37
N GLN A 40 -2.42 -11.59 6.97
CA GLN A 40 -1.04 -11.62 6.48
C GLN A 40 -0.12 -12.10 7.58
N SER A 41 0.91 -12.83 7.22
CA SER A 41 2.00 -13.21 8.12
C SER A 41 3.30 -13.33 7.34
N VAL A 42 4.39 -12.87 7.97
CA VAL A 42 5.73 -13.13 7.43
C VAL A 42 6.02 -14.61 7.56
N VAL A 43 6.46 -15.22 6.47
CA VAL A 43 6.78 -16.64 6.42
C VAL A 43 8.22 -16.85 5.96
N THR A 44 8.83 -17.92 6.45
CA THR A 44 10.17 -18.36 6.01
C THR A 44 9.99 -19.39 4.89
N PRO A 45 10.57 -19.17 3.71
CA PRO A 45 10.48 -20.12 2.61
C PRO A 45 10.97 -21.52 3.00
N GLY A 46 10.29 -22.55 2.50
CA GLY A 46 10.61 -23.96 2.81
C GLY A 46 10.17 -24.45 4.19
N THR A 47 9.54 -23.60 5.00
CA THR A 47 8.97 -23.98 6.30
C THR A 47 7.51 -24.34 6.13
N LEU A 48 7.08 -25.44 6.75
CA LEU A 48 5.68 -25.83 6.77
C LEU A 48 4.93 -25.01 7.82
N TYR A 49 3.88 -24.33 7.39
CA TYR A 49 3.00 -23.53 8.25
C TYR A 49 1.61 -24.18 8.33
N HIS A 50 1.00 -24.13 9.49
CA HIS A 50 -0.36 -24.54 9.71
C HIS A 50 -1.25 -23.31 9.93
N ILE A 51 -2.28 -23.15 9.11
CA ILE A 51 -3.31 -22.13 9.29
C ILE A 51 -4.48 -22.78 10.02
N LYS A 52 -4.85 -22.20 11.17
CA LYS A 52 -6.02 -22.62 11.92
C LYS A 52 -7.07 -21.53 11.89
N LEU A 53 -8.16 -21.79 11.19
CA LEU A 53 -9.36 -20.96 11.20
C LEU A 53 -10.30 -21.50 12.27
N VAL A 54 -10.72 -20.63 13.18
CA VAL A 54 -11.64 -21.00 14.26
C VAL A 54 -12.86 -20.11 14.19
N ILE A 55 -14.02 -20.74 14.16
CA ILE A 55 -15.31 -20.09 14.28
C ILE A 55 -16.08 -20.79 15.38
N ALA A 56 -16.83 -20.04 16.16
CA ALA A 56 -17.68 -20.58 17.20
C ALA A 56 -19.06 -19.96 17.06
N ASP A 57 -20.04 -20.76 17.34
CA ASP A 57 -21.43 -20.34 17.46
C ASP A 57 -21.71 -19.79 18.85
N GLU A 58 -22.55 -18.76 18.95
CA GLU A 58 -22.92 -18.16 20.22
C GLU A 58 -24.42 -18.39 20.50
N GLY A 59 -24.73 -18.97 21.63
CA GLY A 59 -26.07 -18.96 22.23
C GLY A 59 -26.89 -20.22 22.03
N ASN A 60 -27.10 -20.74 20.87
CA ASN A 60 -27.85 -21.98 20.64
C ASN A 60 -27.48 -22.63 19.30
N GLY A 61 -27.63 -23.94 19.20
CA GLY A 61 -27.32 -24.71 18.00
C GLY A 61 -28.36 -24.59 16.86
N ARG A 62 -29.04 -23.47 16.73
CA ARG A 62 -30.06 -23.26 15.67
C ARG A 62 -29.53 -22.52 14.45
N PHE A 63 -28.48 -21.74 14.61
CA PHE A 63 -27.92 -20.92 13.55
C PHE A 63 -26.45 -21.25 13.42
N ASP A 64 -26.05 -21.66 12.22
CA ASP A 64 -24.68 -22.03 11.94
C ASP A 64 -23.84 -20.80 11.58
N SER A 65 -22.54 -20.91 11.80
CA SER A 65 -21.55 -19.95 11.33
C SER A 65 -20.64 -20.58 10.28
N GLY A 66 -20.19 -19.83 9.31
CA GLY A 66 -19.36 -20.33 8.21
C GLY A 66 -18.21 -19.42 7.87
N ILE A 67 -17.10 -19.98 7.41
CA ILE A 67 -15.97 -19.25 6.84
C ILE A 67 -15.86 -19.62 5.36
N PHE A 68 -15.89 -18.61 4.52
CA PHE A 68 -15.72 -18.74 3.08
C PHE A 68 -14.34 -18.25 2.69
N LEU A 69 -13.55 -19.10 2.08
CA LEU A 69 -12.26 -18.73 1.51
C LEU A 69 -12.41 -18.45 0.03
N ARG A 70 -11.95 -17.30 -0.40
CA ARG A 70 -11.94 -16.95 -1.82
C ARG A 70 -10.98 -17.87 -2.57
N ALA A 71 -11.42 -18.39 -3.71
CA ALA A 71 -10.53 -19.17 -4.59
C ALA A 71 -9.30 -18.32 -4.97
N GLY A 72 -8.11 -18.91 -4.88
CA GLY A 72 -6.85 -18.20 -5.15
C GLY A 72 -6.45 -17.18 -4.07
N SER A 73 -7.06 -17.20 -2.86
CA SER A 73 -6.75 -16.24 -1.79
C SER A 73 -5.51 -16.58 -0.95
N PHE A 74 -4.94 -17.75 -1.14
CA PHE A 74 -3.64 -18.06 -0.57
C PHE A 74 -2.57 -17.65 -1.56
N ILE A 75 -1.98 -16.49 -1.34
CA ILE A 75 -0.90 -15.96 -2.15
C ILE A 75 0.37 -15.85 -1.31
N SER A 76 1.50 -16.03 -1.93
CA SER A 76 2.80 -15.75 -1.35
C SER A 76 3.43 -14.63 -2.18
N GLU A 77 3.80 -13.55 -1.53
CA GLU A 77 4.38 -12.38 -2.18
C GLU A 77 5.81 -12.14 -1.68
N LYS A 78 6.65 -11.68 -2.56
CA LYS A 78 7.98 -11.20 -2.23
C LYS A 78 7.88 -9.73 -1.82
N ASP A 79 8.31 -9.43 -0.60
CA ASP A 79 8.44 -8.06 -0.13
C ASP A 79 9.63 -7.38 -0.84
N LEU A 80 9.36 -6.32 -1.59
CA LEU A 80 10.33 -5.45 -2.24
C LEU A 80 10.59 -4.15 -1.47
N GLY A 81 9.94 -4.00 -0.30
CA GLY A 81 9.98 -2.82 0.52
C GLY A 81 8.70 -1.98 0.40
N VAL A 82 8.73 -0.80 1.01
CA VAL A 82 7.57 0.12 1.00
C VAL A 82 7.56 0.95 -0.28
N ASP A 83 6.36 1.23 -0.77
CA ASP A 83 6.15 2.13 -1.91
C ASP A 83 6.80 3.50 -1.67
N ARG A 84 7.34 4.07 -2.73
CA ARG A 84 8.02 5.37 -2.74
C ARG A 84 7.12 6.40 -3.42
N LEU A 85 6.17 6.97 -2.67
CA LEU A 85 5.13 7.82 -3.23
C LEU A 85 5.25 9.28 -2.74
N ILE A 86 4.94 10.20 -3.63
CA ILE A 86 4.80 11.62 -3.29
C ILE A 86 3.68 11.80 -2.26
N ALA A 87 2.57 11.08 -2.44
CA ALA A 87 1.41 11.15 -1.54
C ALA A 87 1.72 10.76 -0.09
N THR A 88 2.68 9.86 0.12
CA THR A 88 3.12 9.44 1.46
C THR A 88 4.34 10.20 1.98
N GLY A 89 4.84 11.18 1.21
CA GLY A 89 6.03 11.96 1.55
C GLY A 89 7.34 11.17 1.49
N ASN A 90 7.37 10.08 0.75
CA ASN A 90 8.49 9.14 0.69
C ASN A 90 8.97 8.83 -0.75
N PRO A 91 8.89 9.77 -1.72
CA PRO A 91 9.41 9.53 -3.06
C PRO A 91 10.93 9.45 -3.07
N LEU A 92 11.50 8.92 -4.14
CA LEU A 92 12.93 9.02 -4.39
C LEU A 92 13.31 10.47 -4.77
N CYS A 93 14.49 10.91 -4.37
CA CYS A 93 15.03 12.16 -4.88
C CYS A 93 15.35 12.04 -6.37
N ASN A 94 15.18 13.14 -7.11
CA ASN A 94 15.52 13.16 -8.54
C ASN A 94 16.99 12.78 -8.75
N GLY A 95 17.21 11.81 -9.65
CA GLY A 95 18.55 11.26 -9.92
C GLY A 95 19.06 10.21 -8.92
N GLN A 96 18.28 9.90 -7.88
CA GLN A 96 18.62 8.82 -6.96
C GLN A 96 18.30 7.46 -7.60
N ASN A 97 19.20 6.51 -7.43
CA ASN A 97 18.97 5.12 -7.82
C ASN A 97 18.53 4.29 -6.61
N LEU A 98 17.61 3.38 -6.82
CA LEU A 98 17.18 2.39 -5.83
C LEU A 98 17.44 0.99 -6.40
N THR A 99 18.12 0.16 -5.62
CA THR A 99 18.28 -1.25 -5.97
C THR A 99 17.20 -2.07 -5.27
N LEU A 100 16.29 -2.65 -6.03
CA LEU A 100 15.31 -3.62 -5.55
C LEU A 100 16.00 -4.96 -5.34
N ASN A 101 15.64 -5.65 -4.26
CA ASN A 101 16.21 -6.94 -3.92
C ASN A 101 15.10 -8.00 -3.75
N ALA A 102 15.03 -8.88 -4.73
CA ALA A 102 14.10 -10.01 -4.76
C ALA A 102 14.76 -11.35 -4.42
N THR A 103 15.99 -11.36 -3.88
CA THR A 103 16.70 -12.61 -3.57
C THR A 103 15.81 -13.58 -2.81
N GLN A 104 15.69 -14.79 -3.34
CA GLN A 104 14.85 -15.85 -2.81
C GLN A 104 15.60 -17.19 -2.83
N THR A 105 15.62 -17.90 -1.70
CA THR A 105 16.23 -19.23 -1.63
C THR A 105 15.49 -20.20 -2.54
N GLY A 106 16.24 -20.94 -3.35
CA GLY A 106 15.68 -21.91 -4.29
C GLY A 106 15.13 -21.32 -5.58
N ALA A 107 15.28 -20.01 -5.79
CA ALA A 107 14.90 -19.39 -7.05
C ALA A 107 15.74 -19.93 -8.21
N THR A 108 15.08 -20.24 -9.31
CA THR A 108 15.68 -20.71 -10.56
C THR A 108 15.66 -19.64 -11.65
N ASN A 109 14.72 -18.69 -11.55
CA ASN A 109 14.57 -17.62 -12.51
C ASN A 109 13.96 -16.36 -11.88
N TYR A 110 14.36 -15.19 -12.38
CA TYR A 110 13.80 -13.87 -12.05
C TYR A 110 13.41 -13.16 -13.35
N GLN A 111 12.19 -12.70 -13.42
CA GLN A 111 11.72 -11.85 -14.49
C GLN A 111 11.16 -10.55 -13.88
N TRP A 112 11.77 -9.44 -14.26
CA TRP A 112 11.34 -8.11 -13.85
C TRP A 112 10.47 -7.45 -14.90
N PHE A 113 9.55 -6.62 -14.43
CA PHE A 113 8.66 -5.81 -15.26
C PHE A 113 8.65 -4.38 -14.73
N GLN A 114 8.48 -3.44 -15.66
CA GLN A 114 8.18 -2.04 -15.34
C GLN A 114 6.93 -1.64 -16.09
N ASN A 115 5.90 -1.23 -15.37
CA ASN A 115 4.58 -0.91 -15.94
C ASN A 115 4.04 -2.02 -16.85
N GLY A 116 4.22 -3.28 -16.43
CA GLY A 116 3.81 -4.47 -17.16
C GLY A 116 4.70 -4.89 -18.33
N ASN A 117 5.74 -4.13 -18.67
CA ASN A 117 6.69 -4.48 -19.73
C ASN A 117 7.92 -5.18 -19.16
N PRO A 118 8.38 -6.29 -19.77
CA PRO A 118 9.59 -6.97 -19.32
C PRO A 118 10.81 -6.05 -19.35
N VAL A 119 11.59 -6.06 -18.27
CA VAL A 119 12.84 -5.27 -18.15
C VAL A 119 13.92 -6.10 -17.46
N GLY A 120 15.17 -5.65 -17.60
CA GLY A 120 16.32 -6.26 -16.94
C GLY A 120 16.70 -7.63 -17.49
N THR A 121 17.39 -8.39 -16.67
CA THR A 121 17.87 -9.75 -16.96
C THR A 121 17.46 -10.69 -15.84
N ASN A 122 17.70 -11.98 -15.98
CA ASN A 122 17.53 -12.95 -14.90
C ASN A 122 18.50 -12.65 -13.74
N SER A 123 18.09 -11.75 -12.85
CA SER A 123 18.89 -11.30 -11.70
C SER A 123 18.01 -11.14 -10.46
N PRO A 124 18.48 -11.51 -9.28
CA PRO A 124 17.75 -11.28 -8.02
C PRO A 124 17.61 -9.81 -7.67
N THR A 125 18.30 -8.91 -8.36
CA THR A 125 18.25 -7.47 -8.12
C THR A 125 17.95 -6.70 -9.37
N TYR A 126 17.30 -5.54 -9.20
CA TYR A 126 17.03 -4.60 -10.30
C TYR A 126 17.29 -3.17 -9.85
N ASN A 127 17.98 -2.39 -10.67
CA ASN A 127 18.24 -0.97 -10.41
C ASN A 127 17.16 -0.11 -11.05
N VAL A 128 16.40 0.56 -10.22
CA VAL A 128 15.37 1.53 -10.60
C VAL A 128 16.03 2.83 -11.02
N THR A 129 15.69 3.31 -12.22
CA THR A 129 16.21 4.58 -12.79
C THR A 129 15.10 5.54 -13.22
N SER A 130 13.85 5.13 -13.15
CA SER A 130 12.67 5.93 -13.53
C SER A 130 11.47 5.57 -12.67
N ALA A 131 10.46 6.44 -12.65
CA ALA A 131 9.21 6.19 -11.96
C ALA A 131 8.41 5.05 -12.64
N GLY A 132 7.58 4.38 -11.85
CA GLY A 132 6.68 3.34 -12.33
C GLY A 132 6.42 2.25 -11.30
N THR A 133 5.53 1.33 -11.65
CA THR A 133 5.31 0.11 -10.90
C THR A 133 6.32 -0.93 -11.36
N TYR A 134 7.04 -1.50 -10.41
CA TYR A 134 8.02 -2.56 -10.64
C TYR A 134 7.50 -3.86 -10.05
N ASP A 135 7.39 -4.86 -10.91
CA ASP A 135 6.98 -6.19 -10.53
C ASP A 135 8.13 -7.17 -10.76
N VAL A 136 8.20 -8.19 -9.93
CA VAL A 136 9.09 -9.32 -10.13
C VAL A 136 8.31 -10.62 -10.08
N GLN A 137 8.61 -11.51 -11.01
CA GLN A 137 8.20 -12.90 -11.00
C GLN A 137 9.42 -13.76 -10.69
N ILE A 138 9.31 -14.63 -9.70
CA ILE A 138 10.41 -15.48 -9.21
C ILE A 138 9.95 -16.94 -9.31
N ASP A 139 10.57 -17.71 -10.16
CA ASP A 139 10.30 -19.13 -10.26
C ASP A 139 11.19 -19.90 -9.28
N ILE A 140 10.59 -20.63 -8.37
CA ILE A 140 11.31 -21.47 -7.39
C ILE A 140 11.48 -22.89 -7.93
N ASN A 141 10.50 -23.37 -8.68
CA ASN A 141 10.51 -24.65 -9.38
C ASN A 141 9.45 -24.60 -10.49
N THR A 142 9.24 -25.70 -11.19
CA THR A 142 8.28 -25.79 -12.30
C THR A 142 6.82 -25.56 -11.90
N SER A 143 6.51 -25.49 -10.60
CA SER A 143 5.13 -25.43 -10.08
C SER A 143 4.89 -24.28 -9.10
N CYS A 144 5.93 -23.55 -8.70
CA CYS A 144 5.81 -22.49 -7.68
C CYS A 144 6.48 -21.20 -8.17
N THR A 145 5.67 -20.17 -8.29
CA THR A 145 6.09 -18.83 -8.65
C THR A 145 5.70 -17.86 -7.54
N LEU A 146 6.61 -17.00 -7.14
CA LEU A 146 6.36 -15.84 -6.27
C LEU A 146 6.30 -14.59 -7.11
N THR A 147 5.51 -13.63 -6.69
CA THR A 147 5.47 -12.29 -7.27
C THR A 147 5.76 -11.26 -6.20
N GLY A 148 6.33 -10.13 -6.58
CA GLY A 148 6.48 -8.97 -5.72
C GLY A 148 6.21 -7.72 -6.54
N SER A 149 5.69 -6.68 -5.89
CA SER A 149 5.37 -5.41 -6.53
C SER A 149 5.77 -4.26 -5.63
N ILE A 150 6.20 -3.15 -6.24
CA ILE A 150 6.51 -1.88 -5.56
C ILE A 150 6.24 -0.72 -6.51
N GLU A 151 5.66 0.35 -6.00
CA GLU A 151 5.45 1.58 -6.76
C GLU A 151 6.50 2.63 -6.41
N ILE A 152 7.11 3.22 -7.44
CA ILE A 152 8.20 4.19 -7.30
C ILE A 152 7.83 5.49 -7.99
N GLU A 153 7.83 6.57 -7.22
CA GLU A 153 7.77 7.93 -7.72
C GLU A 153 9.05 8.69 -7.36
N TYR A 154 9.37 9.67 -8.16
CA TYR A 154 10.46 10.61 -7.90
C TYR A 154 9.89 11.96 -7.49
N ALA A 155 10.52 12.58 -6.51
CA ALA A 155 10.22 13.95 -6.16
C ALA A 155 10.40 14.86 -7.40
N PRO A 156 9.48 15.79 -7.64
CA PRO A 156 9.62 16.72 -8.75
C PRO A 156 10.88 17.56 -8.59
N ASN A 157 11.50 17.90 -9.72
CA ASN A 157 12.59 18.85 -9.70
C ASN A 157 12.02 20.25 -9.44
N LEU A 158 12.22 20.76 -8.23
CA LEU A 158 11.74 22.09 -7.86
C LEU A 158 12.61 23.12 -8.56
N VAL A 159 11.97 23.95 -9.39
CA VAL A 159 12.63 25.07 -10.04
C VAL A 159 12.39 26.31 -9.17
N VAL A 160 13.49 26.91 -8.71
CA VAL A 160 13.43 28.21 -8.01
C VAL A 160 13.09 29.28 -9.05
N LEU A 161 11.90 29.82 -8.96
CA LEU A 161 11.41 30.88 -9.85
C LEU A 161 11.99 32.25 -9.47
N LYS A 162 12.21 32.46 -8.19
CA LYS A 162 12.67 33.73 -7.64
C LYS A 162 13.47 33.49 -6.35
N ASP A 163 14.68 33.97 -6.33
CA ASP A 163 15.62 33.84 -5.22
C ASP A 163 15.76 35.14 -4.39
N ASN A 164 15.08 36.21 -4.80
CA ASN A 164 15.22 37.49 -4.15
C ASN A 164 13.83 38.14 -4.02
N PHE A 165 13.43 38.40 -2.77
CA PHE A 165 12.17 39.06 -2.42
C PHE A 165 12.48 40.40 -1.75
N LYS A 166 11.81 41.46 -2.22
CA LYS A 166 11.90 42.77 -1.62
C LYS A 166 10.50 43.21 -1.18
N VAL A 167 10.39 43.64 0.04
CA VAL A 167 9.19 44.24 0.61
C VAL A 167 9.56 45.66 1.00
N CYS A 168 8.69 46.60 0.66
CA CYS A 168 8.88 48.00 1.08
C CYS A 168 8.41 48.15 2.52
N ASP A 169 9.23 48.79 3.34
CA ASP A 169 8.83 49.34 4.62
C ASP A 169 7.97 50.58 4.34
N THR A 170 6.65 50.46 4.45
CA THR A 170 5.69 51.51 4.07
C THR A 170 5.48 52.55 5.17
N ASN A 171 5.85 52.21 6.43
CA ASN A 171 5.71 53.08 7.58
C ASN A 171 7.04 53.62 8.10
N SER A 172 8.15 53.20 7.49
CA SER A 172 9.52 53.66 7.83
C SER A 172 9.94 53.33 9.26
N ASP A 173 9.45 52.19 9.83
CA ASP A 173 9.82 51.75 11.17
C ASP A 173 11.01 50.76 11.15
N GLY A 174 11.54 50.43 9.98
CA GLY A 174 12.65 49.51 9.78
C GLY A 174 12.22 48.05 9.76
N LEU A 175 10.92 47.75 9.76
CA LEU A 175 10.39 46.39 9.76
C LEU A 175 9.51 46.18 8.51
N ALA A 176 9.60 44.98 7.95
CA ALA A 176 8.72 44.54 6.86
C ALA A 176 8.26 43.09 7.08
N SER A 177 7.01 42.82 6.79
CA SER A 177 6.42 41.47 6.96
C SER A 177 6.34 40.77 5.63
N PHE A 178 6.74 39.49 5.62
CA PHE A 178 6.56 38.58 4.49
C PHE A 178 5.45 37.58 4.82
N ASP A 179 4.49 37.43 3.93
CA ASP A 179 3.53 36.37 4.00
C ASP A 179 4.13 35.11 3.33
N LEU A 180 4.59 34.17 4.15
CA LEU A 180 5.23 32.92 3.68
C LEU A 180 4.30 32.06 2.83
N ALA A 181 2.99 32.11 3.06
CA ALA A 181 2.03 31.32 2.29
C ALA A 181 1.93 31.82 0.82
N THR A 182 1.98 33.12 0.62
CA THR A 182 2.01 33.71 -0.74
C THR A 182 3.38 33.61 -1.39
N LEU A 183 4.47 33.62 -0.61
CA LEU A 183 5.83 33.49 -1.12
C LEU A 183 6.08 32.10 -1.67
N GLN A 184 5.55 31.06 -1.07
CA GLN A 184 5.78 29.67 -1.45
C GLN A 184 5.48 29.43 -2.93
N THR A 185 4.37 29.93 -3.44
CA THR A 185 3.96 29.82 -4.84
C THR A 185 4.80 30.67 -5.80
N GLN A 186 5.49 31.69 -5.28
CA GLN A 186 6.38 32.55 -6.06
C GLN A 186 7.83 32.03 -6.12
N ILE A 187 8.24 31.28 -5.09
CA ILE A 187 9.61 30.74 -5.01
C ILE A 187 9.76 29.50 -5.88
N PHE A 188 8.79 28.60 -5.84
CA PHE A 188 8.88 27.33 -6.54
C PHE A 188 7.75 27.15 -7.54
N SER A 189 8.09 26.64 -8.73
CA SER A 189 7.10 26.01 -9.60
C SER A 189 6.92 24.55 -9.16
N ASN A 190 5.71 24.05 -9.21
CA ASN A 190 5.39 22.64 -9.03
C ASN A 190 5.70 22.06 -7.63
N LEU A 191 5.56 22.84 -6.58
CA LEU A 191 5.61 22.30 -5.23
C LEU A 191 4.39 21.41 -5.01
N PRO A 192 4.55 20.10 -4.73
CA PRO A 192 3.43 19.22 -4.41
C PRO A 192 2.70 19.68 -3.14
N SER A 193 1.38 19.48 -3.07
CA SER A 193 0.53 19.98 -1.99
C SER A 193 0.87 19.43 -0.59
N ASN A 194 1.58 18.32 -0.53
CA ASN A 194 2.03 17.68 0.70
C ASN A 194 3.46 18.06 1.13
N PHE A 195 4.12 18.97 0.38
CA PHE A 195 5.41 19.52 0.73
C PHE A 195 5.25 20.90 1.34
N THR A 196 6.00 21.18 2.38
CA THR A 196 6.08 22.50 3.02
C THR A 196 7.51 23.01 3.00
N ILE A 197 7.65 24.33 2.88
CA ILE A 197 8.93 25.00 3.06
C ILE A 197 9.02 25.38 4.53
N ALA A 198 10.06 24.93 5.21
CA ALA A 198 10.39 25.27 6.59
C ALA A 198 11.57 26.25 6.62
#